data_38116cb879ad2099c1e66251368e81e3
#
_entry.id   38116cb879ad2099c1e66251368e81e3
#
_cell.length_a   1.000
_cell.length_b   1.000
_cell.length_c   1.000
_cell.angle_alpha   90.00
_cell.angle_beta   90.00
_cell.angle_gamma   90.00
#
_symmetry.space_group_name_H-M   'P 1'
#
loop_
_entity.id
_entity.type
_entity.pdbx_description
1 polymer ?
#
loop_
_entity_poly.entity_id
_entity_poly.type
_entity_poly.pdbx_seq_one_letter_code
_entity_poly.pdbx_strand_id
1 'polypeptide(L)'
;MELSQHFPVWVTDVSNLQDALQMINDISQLTKTVSAANKLVIEIETAFKNFPINTNKIKTCYLIWKDPYMTIGGDTFINNMLTYCGFFNLYADLKRYPVVEINDLIEKNCKLLL
;
A
#
# COMPACT_ATOMS: atom_id res chain seq x y z
N MET A 1 -18.06 -9.80 -12.43
CA MET A 1 -18.77 -9.72 -11.13
C MET A 1 -20.27 -9.80 -11.39
N GLU A 2 -21.01 -10.59 -10.63
CA GLU A 2 -22.46 -10.76 -10.82
C GLU A 2 -23.24 -9.44 -10.65
N LEU A 3 -22.84 -8.62 -9.65
CA LEU A 3 -23.47 -7.31 -9.39
C LEU A 3 -23.35 -6.32 -10.55
N SER A 4 -22.27 -6.35 -11.32
CA SER A 4 -22.09 -5.42 -12.45
C SER A 4 -23.04 -5.67 -13.62
N GLN A 5 -23.75 -6.81 -13.64
CA GLN A 5 -24.78 -7.09 -14.62
C GLN A 5 -26.09 -6.32 -14.35
N HIS A 6 -26.28 -5.88 -13.11
CA HIS A 6 -27.53 -5.25 -12.65
C HIS A 6 -27.35 -3.81 -12.17
N PHE A 7 -26.12 -3.43 -11.78
CA PHE A 7 -25.81 -2.12 -11.20
C PHE A 7 -24.52 -1.54 -11.77
N PRO A 8 -24.39 -0.22 -11.85
CA PRO A 8 -23.10 0.43 -12.05
C PRO A 8 -22.19 0.10 -10.86
N VAL A 9 -21.13 -0.66 -11.11
CA VAL A 9 -20.16 -1.04 -10.07
C VAL A 9 -18.82 -0.40 -10.39
N TRP A 10 -18.32 0.40 -9.49
CA TRP A 10 -16.97 0.95 -9.54
C TRP A 10 -16.06 0.20 -8.56
N VAL A 11 -14.96 -0.34 -9.09
CA VAL A 11 -13.98 -1.09 -8.30
C VAL A 11 -12.69 -0.28 -8.25
N THR A 12 -12.14 -0.13 -7.04
CA THR A 12 -10.83 0.48 -6.82
C THR A 12 -9.79 -0.60 -6.55
N ASP A 13 -8.61 -0.46 -7.14
CA ASP A 13 -7.41 -1.25 -6.82
C ASP A 13 -6.26 -0.26 -6.62
N VAL A 14 -5.98 0.07 -5.37
CA VAL A 14 -4.99 1.07 -4.97
C VAL A 14 -3.72 0.35 -4.56
N SER A 15 -2.65 0.50 -5.34
CA SER A 15 -1.36 -0.16 -5.11
C SER A 15 -0.25 0.80 -4.67
N ASN A 16 -0.44 2.11 -4.84
CA ASN A 16 0.54 3.13 -4.51
C ASN A 16 -0.14 4.47 -4.19
N LEU A 17 0.67 5.44 -3.76
CA LEU A 17 0.17 6.78 -3.42
C LEU A 17 -0.55 7.46 -4.61
N GLN A 18 -0.02 7.32 -5.81
CA GLN A 18 -0.60 7.97 -6.99
C GLN A 18 -2.00 7.41 -7.29
N ASP A 19 -2.18 6.09 -7.19
CA ASP A 19 -3.50 5.47 -7.34
C ASP A 19 -4.49 5.97 -6.28
N ALA A 20 -4.03 6.16 -5.03
CA ALA A 20 -4.86 6.70 -3.95
C ALA A 20 -5.31 8.15 -4.25
N LEU A 21 -4.41 9.00 -4.73
CA LEU A 21 -4.73 10.38 -5.10
C LEU A 21 -5.69 10.42 -6.31
N GLN A 22 -5.49 9.55 -7.28
CA GLN A 22 -6.40 9.41 -8.41
C GLN A 22 -7.80 8.97 -7.96
N MET A 23 -7.88 7.98 -7.05
CA MET A 23 -9.15 7.54 -6.48
C MET A 23 -9.91 8.69 -5.78
N ILE A 24 -9.21 9.54 -5.03
CA ILE A 24 -9.81 10.74 -4.40
C ILE A 24 -10.41 11.66 -5.46
N ASN A 25 -9.67 11.91 -6.56
CA ASN A 25 -10.15 12.73 -7.66
C ASN A 25 -11.38 12.12 -8.35
N ASP A 26 -11.35 10.83 -8.63
CA ASP A 26 -12.46 10.13 -9.30
C ASP A 26 -13.74 10.15 -8.44
N ILE A 27 -13.62 9.88 -7.13
CA ILE A 27 -14.74 9.99 -6.19
C ILE A 27 -15.30 11.42 -6.20
N SER A 28 -14.43 12.42 -6.24
CA SER A 28 -14.85 13.83 -6.21
C SER A 28 -15.69 14.23 -7.41
N GLN A 29 -15.45 13.63 -8.58
CA GLN A 29 -16.27 13.85 -9.78
C GLN A 29 -17.67 13.26 -9.58
N LEU A 30 -17.75 12.04 -9.04
CA LEU A 30 -19.02 11.37 -8.79
C LEU A 30 -19.88 12.10 -7.73
N THR A 31 -19.22 12.62 -6.69
CA THR A 31 -19.89 13.29 -5.56
C THR A 31 -20.01 14.80 -5.70
N LYS A 32 -19.46 15.37 -6.76
CA LYS A 32 -19.41 16.84 -7.01
C LYS A 32 -18.65 17.61 -5.92
N THR A 33 -17.59 17.01 -5.37
CA THR A 33 -16.77 17.58 -4.28
C THR A 33 -15.35 17.95 -4.71
N VAL A 34 -15.16 18.32 -5.98
CA VAL A 34 -13.84 18.55 -6.61
C VAL A 34 -12.97 19.55 -5.84
N SER A 35 -13.57 20.63 -5.33
CA SER A 35 -12.80 21.64 -4.58
C SER A 35 -12.20 21.09 -3.28
N ALA A 36 -12.95 20.24 -2.57
CA ALA A 36 -12.46 19.58 -1.35
C ALA A 36 -11.38 18.54 -1.67
N ALA A 37 -11.57 17.76 -2.73
CA ALA A 37 -10.60 16.78 -3.18
C ALA A 37 -9.27 17.43 -3.59
N ASN A 38 -9.29 18.52 -4.34
CA ASN A 38 -8.07 19.24 -4.74
C ASN A 38 -7.25 19.71 -3.51
N LYS A 39 -7.91 20.23 -2.47
CA LYS A 39 -7.22 20.60 -1.22
C LYS A 39 -6.58 19.40 -0.57
N LEU A 40 -7.34 18.31 -0.40
CA LEU A 40 -6.86 17.09 0.23
C LEU A 40 -5.68 16.48 -0.54
N VAL A 41 -5.75 16.41 -1.87
CA VAL A 41 -4.66 15.91 -2.71
C VAL A 41 -3.39 16.74 -2.51
N ILE A 42 -3.49 18.08 -2.55
CA ILE A 42 -2.33 18.96 -2.32
C ILE A 42 -1.73 18.79 -0.93
N GLU A 43 -2.56 18.64 0.10
CA GLU A 43 -2.11 18.40 1.47
C GLU A 43 -1.34 17.08 1.59
N ILE A 44 -1.88 16.00 1.01
CA ILE A 44 -1.24 14.68 1.01
C ILE A 44 0.10 14.72 0.24
N GLU A 45 0.10 15.25 -0.98
CA GLU A 45 1.32 15.36 -1.80
C GLU A 45 2.40 16.18 -1.07
N THR A 46 2.02 17.28 -0.44
CA THR A 46 2.94 18.12 0.30
C THR A 46 3.51 17.39 1.50
N ALA A 47 2.69 16.65 2.24
CA ALA A 47 3.13 15.85 3.39
C ALA A 47 4.13 14.78 2.97
N PHE A 48 3.84 14.04 1.90
CA PHE A 48 4.74 12.99 1.39
C PHE A 48 6.04 13.56 0.80
N LYS A 49 5.99 14.70 0.11
CA LYS A 49 7.18 15.38 -0.41
C LYS A 49 8.12 15.82 0.68
N ASN A 50 7.59 16.24 1.82
CA ASN A 50 8.35 16.71 2.97
C ASN A 50 8.67 15.60 3.98
N PHE A 51 8.23 14.37 3.72
CA PHE A 51 8.47 13.25 4.62
C PHE A 51 9.96 12.89 4.63
N PRO A 52 10.61 12.79 5.81
CA PRO A 52 12.02 12.45 5.90
C PRO A 52 12.22 10.98 5.51
N ILE A 53 12.83 10.75 4.36
CA ILE A 53 13.14 9.39 3.90
C ILE A 53 14.32 8.85 4.69
N ASN A 54 14.12 7.76 5.43
CA ASN A 54 15.21 7.02 6.03
C ASN A 54 15.95 6.23 4.92
N THR A 55 17.22 6.52 4.72
CA THR A 55 18.06 5.85 3.72
C THR A 55 18.58 4.50 4.17
N ASN A 56 18.51 4.17 5.46
CA ASN A 56 18.88 2.87 6.00
C ASN A 56 17.78 1.84 5.71
N LYS A 57 17.85 1.20 4.57
CA LYS A 57 16.88 0.17 4.14
C LYS A 57 16.84 -1.01 5.13
N ILE A 58 16.05 -0.86 6.18
CA ILE A 58 15.88 -1.90 7.20
C ILE A 58 15.08 -3.05 6.61
N LYS A 59 15.67 -4.25 6.62
CA LYS A 59 15.02 -5.49 6.16
C LYS A 59 13.80 -5.79 7.03
N THR A 60 12.62 -5.69 6.44
CA THR A 60 11.34 -5.70 7.16
C THR A 60 10.40 -6.76 6.59
N CYS A 61 9.68 -7.44 7.46
CA CYS A 61 8.49 -8.19 7.11
C CYS A 61 7.28 -7.55 7.79
N TYR A 62 6.22 -7.30 7.02
CA TYR A 62 4.96 -6.78 7.53
C TYR A 62 3.91 -7.89 7.53
N LEU A 63 3.48 -8.34 8.72
CA LEU A 63 2.47 -9.39 8.84
C LEU A 63 1.07 -8.78 8.86
N ILE A 64 0.19 -9.33 8.03
CA ILE A 64 -1.21 -8.91 7.94
C ILE A 64 -2.18 -9.93 8.53
N TRP A 65 -1.72 -11.16 8.75
CA TRP A 65 -2.56 -12.23 9.25
C TRP A 65 -1.74 -13.28 10.01
N LYS A 66 -2.39 -13.98 10.93
CA LYS A 66 -1.86 -15.11 11.69
C LYS A 66 -2.75 -16.33 11.45
N ASP A 67 -2.11 -17.49 11.37
CA ASP A 67 -2.72 -18.81 11.15
C ASP A 67 -3.46 -18.96 9.78
N PRO A 68 -2.67 -19.05 8.69
CA PRO A 68 -1.20 -18.99 8.58
C PRO A 68 -0.66 -17.57 8.66
N TYR A 69 0.63 -17.39 8.94
CA TYR A 69 1.26 -16.07 8.80
C TYR A 69 1.27 -15.65 7.34
N MET A 70 0.71 -14.47 7.07
CA MET A 70 0.69 -13.87 5.74
C MET A 70 1.36 -12.49 5.79
N THR A 71 2.10 -12.19 4.74
CA THR A 71 2.76 -10.90 4.55
C THR A 71 2.25 -10.21 3.28
N ILE A 72 2.94 -9.17 2.87
CA ILE A 72 2.62 -8.35 1.70
C ILE A 72 3.67 -8.49 0.61
N GLY A 73 3.23 -8.60 -0.63
CA GLY A 73 4.06 -8.53 -1.82
C GLY A 73 4.35 -7.10 -2.27
N GLY A 74 5.21 -6.96 -3.29
CA GLY A 74 5.65 -5.68 -3.82
C GLY A 74 4.58 -4.87 -4.55
N ASP A 75 3.50 -5.51 -4.96
CA ASP A 75 2.38 -4.91 -5.70
C ASP A 75 1.26 -4.37 -4.77
N THR A 76 1.55 -4.19 -3.48
CA THR A 76 0.56 -3.73 -2.50
C THR A 76 0.79 -2.29 -2.06
N PHE A 77 -0.29 -1.61 -1.68
CA PHE A 77 -0.23 -0.26 -1.12
C PHE A 77 0.66 -0.19 0.14
N ILE A 78 0.59 -1.20 1.01
CA ILE A 78 1.41 -1.26 2.21
C ILE A 78 2.91 -1.31 1.84
N ASN A 79 3.30 -2.08 0.82
CA ASN A 79 4.69 -2.09 0.34
C ASN A 79 5.14 -0.71 -0.15
N ASN A 80 4.28 0.00 -0.86
CA ASN A 80 4.58 1.36 -1.29
C ASN A 80 4.81 2.30 -0.09
N MET A 81 3.96 2.23 0.95
CA MET A 81 4.12 3.01 2.18
C MET A 81 5.40 2.65 2.94
N LEU A 82 5.73 1.36 3.07
CA LEU A 82 6.99 0.93 3.66
C LEU A 82 8.20 1.52 2.95
N THR A 83 8.15 1.59 1.62
CA THR A 83 9.21 2.19 0.80
C THR A 83 9.38 3.68 1.10
N TYR A 84 8.29 4.43 1.24
CA TYR A 84 8.34 5.83 1.67
C TYR A 84 8.96 6.00 3.07
N CYS A 85 8.71 5.06 3.98
CA CYS A 85 9.31 5.05 5.31
C CYS A 85 10.79 4.59 5.33
N GLY A 86 11.35 4.19 4.18
CA GLY A 86 12.73 3.69 4.07
C GLY A 86 12.91 2.24 4.52
N PHE A 87 11.83 1.47 4.62
CA PHE A 87 11.89 0.05 4.89
C PHE A 87 12.09 -0.75 3.61
N PHE A 88 12.79 -1.89 3.71
CA PHE A 88 12.97 -2.84 2.64
C PHE A 88 12.11 -4.08 2.92
N ASN A 89 11.04 -4.24 2.15
CA ASN A 89 10.19 -5.42 2.25
C ASN A 89 10.91 -6.66 1.72
N LEU A 90 11.08 -7.67 2.58
CA LEU A 90 11.77 -8.92 2.25
C LEU A 90 11.04 -9.78 1.21
N TYR A 91 9.77 -9.48 0.95
CA TYR A 91 8.90 -10.20 0.04
C TYR A 91 8.40 -9.32 -1.12
N ALA A 92 9.14 -8.25 -1.44
CA ALA A 92 8.80 -7.33 -2.52
C ALA A 92 8.82 -7.95 -3.93
N ASP A 93 9.47 -9.09 -4.10
CA ASP A 93 9.50 -9.91 -5.33
C ASP A 93 8.25 -10.77 -5.53
N LEU A 94 7.44 -10.93 -4.47
CA LEU A 94 6.18 -11.66 -4.51
C LEU A 94 4.99 -10.72 -4.76
N LYS A 95 3.84 -11.33 -5.06
CA LYS A 95 2.60 -10.59 -5.33
C LYS A 95 1.56 -10.83 -4.26
N ARG A 96 0.70 -9.83 -4.07
CA ARG A 96 -0.45 -9.85 -3.16
C ARG A 96 -0.05 -10.20 -1.74
N TYR A 97 -0.56 -11.28 -1.19
CA TYR A 97 -0.48 -11.62 0.22
C TYR A 97 0.03 -13.05 0.42
N PRO A 98 1.32 -13.30 0.22
CA PRO A 98 1.89 -14.64 0.35
C PRO A 98 1.91 -15.12 1.80
N VAL A 99 1.79 -16.44 1.96
CA VAL A 99 2.04 -17.13 3.22
C VAL A 99 3.54 -17.21 3.45
N VAL A 100 3.98 -17.03 4.68
CA VAL A 100 5.38 -17.06 5.08
C VAL A 100 5.60 -17.94 6.32
N GLU A 101 6.79 -18.54 6.39
CA GLU A 101 7.23 -19.35 7.52
C GLU A 101 8.22 -18.55 8.38
N ILE A 102 8.20 -18.80 9.68
CA ILE A 102 9.12 -18.12 10.62
C ILE A 102 10.58 -18.39 10.26
N ASN A 103 10.90 -19.60 9.79
CA ASN A 103 12.25 -19.96 9.37
C ASN A 103 12.74 -19.12 8.19
N ASP A 104 11.88 -18.81 7.21
CA ASP A 104 12.22 -17.92 6.09
C ASP A 104 12.63 -16.53 6.57
N LEU A 105 11.99 -16.01 7.61
CA LEU A 105 12.32 -14.69 8.17
C LEU A 105 13.74 -14.70 8.78
N ILE A 106 14.11 -15.79 9.42
CA ILE A 106 15.45 -15.97 10.01
C ILE A 106 16.49 -16.05 8.89
N GLU A 107 16.27 -16.89 7.87
CA GLU A 107 17.17 -17.07 6.72
C GLU A 107 17.36 -15.78 5.92
N LYS A 108 16.30 -15.01 5.70
CA LYS A 108 16.34 -13.71 5.02
C LYS A 108 16.94 -12.61 5.90
N ASN A 109 17.31 -12.91 7.15
CA ASN A 109 17.87 -11.95 8.10
C ASN A 109 16.94 -10.74 8.32
N CYS A 110 15.67 -11.05 8.62
CA CYS A 110 14.68 -10.02 8.97
C CYS A 110 15.16 -9.24 10.21
N LYS A 111 15.10 -7.91 10.14
CA LYS A 111 15.54 -7.02 11.23
C LYS A 111 14.38 -6.36 11.96
N LEU A 112 13.25 -6.24 11.29
CA LEU A 112 12.05 -5.63 11.83
C LEU A 112 10.83 -6.43 11.40
N LEU A 113 10.02 -6.80 12.37
CA LEU A 113 8.72 -7.43 12.17
C LEU A 113 7.64 -6.41 12.59
N LEU A 114 6.72 -6.12 11.69
CA LEU A 114 5.59 -5.22 11.88
C LEU A 114 4.27 -5.98 11.80
#